data_ee1035bfe1722d372349070ccbc973fe
#
_entry.id   ee1035bfe1722d372349070ccbc973fe
#
_cell.length_a   1.000
_cell.length_b   1.000
_cell.length_c   1.000
_cell.angle_alpha   90.00
_cell.angle_beta   90.00
_cell.angle_gamma   90.00
#
_symmetry.space_group_name_H-M   'P 1'
#
loop_
_entity.id
_entity.type
_entity.pdbx_description
1 polymer ?
#
loop_
_entity_poly.entity_id
_entity_poly.type
_entity_poly.pdbx_seq_one_letter_code
_entity_poly.pdbx_strand_id
1 'polypeptide(L)'
;MNNFQTILVSIFLAFFVFGVLVFSGVLNIGNKSNKSIATGKVLIWGTLPSSQVKELFETSLPGSNQSFTIKYVEEDPNTYEQNLIEAFAKDQGPDLFILSPDMILENNSFIFKVPYTSFSKKNFQSTFMDGADILMAKDGIFGYPLLDDPMVLYYNKNLLSNEGIVYPPKTWDELFSLSGQLVKKNKDGTINQAMIALGQYGNVNHAKDILSMLLLQSNNPIVKETDTGYALTLKDGTTSGGSYPFEQIVNFFLEFSSPSKDSYTWNRSLPNSFDMFTSGKLAFYIGYASELFKIESVNPNLSFDVTTIPQTKGMNISRTYGNIYTIVASKKSKNLTSALGVASMYTAPDFLKQLSINMSIPPTTRTLLSSKPEDPYLSSFFDSAIISHSWLDPSNSDTNSIFKDMIDNSISNKLSVGEAIDKASSQIDLILQKTNG
;
A
#
# COMPACT_ATOMS: atom_id res chain seq x y z
N MET A 1 -41.69 -47.45 -27.22
CA MET A 1 -41.85 -45.98 -27.35
C MET A 1 -42.67 -45.69 -28.59
N ASN A 2 -43.72 -44.96 -28.48
CA ASN A 2 -44.52 -44.54 -29.65
C ASN A 2 -43.67 -43.60 -30.54
N ASN A 3 -43.86 -43.73 -31.88
CA ASN A 3 -43.08 -42.90 -32.84
C ASN A 3 -43.13 -41.40 -32.51
N PHE A 4 -44.19 -40.90 -31.91
CA PHE A 4 -44.32 -39.54 -31.43
C PHE A 4 -43.32 -39.21 -30.28
N GLN A 5 -43.15 -40.12 -29.29
CA GLN A 5 -42.21 -39.92 -28.21
C GLN A 5 -40.74 -39.94 -28.68
N THR A 6 -40.45 -40.78 -29.67
CA THR A 6 -39.10 -40.85 -30.29
C THR A 6 -38.79 -39.57 -31.03
N ILE A 7 -39.72 -39.01 -31.78
CA ILE A 7 -39.57 -37.74 -32.50
C ILE A 7 -39.38 -36.58 -31.50
N LEU A 8 -40.19 -36.56 -30.41
CA LEU A 8 -40.10 -35.50 -29.40
C LEU A 8 -38.75 -35.51 -28.66
N VAL A 9 -38.24 -36.69 -28.27
CA VAL A 9 -36.93 -36.84 -27.63
C VAL A 9 -35.80 -36.43 -28.58
N SER A 10 -35.92 -36.79 -29.87
CA SER A 10 -34.92 -36.39 -30.89
C SER A 10 -34.87 -34.87 -31.09
N ILE A 11 -36.02 -34.20 -31.07
CA ILE A 11 -36.12 -32.75 -31.15
C ILE A 11 -35.52 -32.10 -29.93
N PHE A 12 -35.81 -32.59 -28.72
CA PHE A 12 -35.24 -32.08 -27.47
C PHE A 12 -33.72 -32.30 -27.40
N LEU A 13 -33.23 -33.44 -27.85
CA LEU A 13 -31.81 -33.73 -27.90
C LEU A 13 -31.10 -32.80 -28.90
N ALA A 14 -31.71 -32.54 -30.07
CA ALA A 14 -31.17 -31.59 -31.03
C ALA A 14 -31.10 -30.16 -30.49
N PHE A 15 -32.17 -29.69 -29.82
CA PHE A 15 -32.14 -28.38 -29.14
C PHE A 15 -31.16 -28.32 -27.97
N PHE A 16 -31.00 -29.40 -27.23
CA PHE A 16 -30.02 -29.48 -26.14
C PHE A 16 -28.58 -29.40 -26.69
N VAL A 17 -28.25 -30.20 -27.71
CA VAL A 17 -26.94 -30.17 -28.37
C VAL A 17 -26.71 -28.79 -29.02
N PHE A 18 -27.71 -28.20 -29.64
CA PHE A 18 -27.66 -26.86 -30.21
C PHE A 18 -27.42 -25.80 -29.11
N GLY A 19 -28.11 -25.89 -27.98
CA GLY A 19 -27.90 -25.03 -26.82
C GLY A 19 -26.47 -25.16 -26.27
N VAL A 20 -25.97 -26.37 -26.09
CA VAL A 20 -24.59 -26.62 -25.63
C VAL A 20 -23.57 -26.05 -26.63
N LEU A 21 -23.77 -26.19 -27.93
CA LEU A 21 -22.88 -25.65 -28.97
C LEU A 21 -22.90 -24.12 -29.04
N VAL A 22 -24.05 -23.50 -28.73
CA VAL A 22 -24.18 -22.03 -28.64
C VAL A 22 -23.53 -21.51 -27.36
N PHE A 23 -23.80 -22.17 -26.20
CA PHE A 23 -23.24 -21.77 -24.91
C PHE A 23 -21.74 -22.10 -24.76
N SER A 24 -21.25 -23.13 -25.45
CA SER A 24 -19.80 -23.46 -25.52
C SER A 24 -19.02 -22.58 -26.50
N GLY A 25 -19.69 -21.69 -27.22
CA GLY A 25 -19.02 -20.79 -28.20
C GLY A 25 -18.57 -21.48 -29.50
N VAL A 26 -18.92 -22.77 -29.71
CA VAL A 26 -18.57 -23.54 -30.93
C VAL A 26 -19.44 -23.14 -32.11
N LEU A 27 -20.70 -22.76 -31.89
CA LEU A 27 -21.60 -22.17 -32.87
C LEU A 27 -21.90 -20.72 -32.52
N ASN A 28 -21.27 -19.81 -33.25
CA ASN A 28 -21.57 -18.38 -33.20
C ASN A 28 -22.83 -18.08 -34.05
N ILE A 29 -24.03 -18.40 -33.51
CA ILE A 29 -25.32 -18.03 -34.13
C ILE A 29 -25.83 -16.77 -33.41
N GLY A 30 -25.36 -15.69 -33.81
CA GLY A 30 -25.88 -14.40 -33.38
C GLY A 30 -25.05 -13.35 -34.05
N ASN A 31 -25.68 -12.56 -34.88
CA ASN A 31 -25.21 -11.35 -35.50
C ASN A 31 -23.67 -11.28 -35.55
N LYS A 32 -23.11 -11.06 -36.72
CA LYS A 32 -21.95 -10.21 -36.83
C LYS A 32 -22.32 -8.88 -36.15
N SER A 33 -22.41 -8.89 -34.80
CA SER A 33 -22.02 -7.69 -34.11
C SER A 33 -20.60 -7.51 -34.61
N ASN A 34 -20.38 -6.54 -35.48
CA ASN A 34 -19.13 -5.84 -35.49
C ASN A 34 -18.79 -5.73 -34.01
N LYS A 35 -17.83 -6.55 -33.49
CA LYS A 35 -17.12 -6.17 -32.29
C LYS A 35 -16.62 -4.80 -32.67
N SER A 36 -17.35 -3.77 -32.26
CA SER A 36 -16.84 -2.42 -32.31
C SER A 36 -15.51 -2.54 -31.59
N ILE A 37 -14.44 -2.50 -32.37
CA ILE A 37 -13.11 -2.38 -31.81
C ILE A 37 -13.28 -1.19 -30.90
N ALA A 38 -13.23 -1.41 -29.59
CA ALA A 38 -13.39 -0.30 -28.66
C ALA A 38 -12.19 0.61 -28.94
N THR A 39 -12.46 1.66 -29.70
CA THR A 39 -11.50 2.71 -30.03
C THR A 39 -11.81 3.84 -29.09
N GLY A 40 -10.86 4.23 -28.27
CA GLY A 40 -11.06 5.33 -27.31
C GLY A 40 -9.74 5.98 -26.95
N LYS A 41 -9.81 7.25 -26.63
CA LYS A 41 -8.70 7.93 -25.96
C LYS A 41 -8.89 7.76 -24.47
N VAL A 42 -7.85 7.32 -23.76
CA VAL A 42 -7.84 7.15 -22.32
C VAL A 42 -6.71 7.98 -21.73
N LEU A 43 -7.05 8.94 -20.89
CA LEU A 43 -6.12 9.77 -20.15
C LEU A 43 -5.90 9.17 -18.76
N ILE A 44 -4.63 8.93 -18.41
CA ILE A 44 -4.23 8.38 -17.11
C ILE A 44 -3.37 9.42 -16.40
N TRP A 45 -3.71 9.72 -15.14
CA TRP A 45 -2.86 10.51 -14.25
C TRP A 45 -2.29 9.65 -13.13
N GLY A 46 -1.07 9.92 -12.72
CA GLY A 46 -0.42 9.25 -11.60
C GLY A 46 0.89 9.90 -11.22
N THR A 47 1.45 9.46 -10.11
CA THR A 47 2.71 9.97 -9.56
C THR A 47 3.92 9.09 -9.89
N LEU A 48 3.72 8.00 -10.64
CA LEU A 48 4.82 7.13 -11.08
C LEU A 48 5.69 7.87 -12.11
N PRO A 49 7.03 7.76 -12.04
CA PRO A 49 7.94 8.49 -12.94
C PRO A 49 7.71 8.14 -14.41
N SER A 50 7.41 9.14 -15.24
CA SER A 50 7.18 8.96 -16.68
C SER A 50 8.33 8.28 -17.40
N SER A 51 9.56 8.53 -16.97
CA SER A 51 10.77 7.90 -17.52
C SER A 51 10.78 6.37 -17.38
N GLN A 52 10.05 5.82 -16.41
CA GLN A 52 10.00 4.39 -16.12
C GLN A 52 8.71 3.73 -16.63
N VAL A 53 7.59 4.45 -16.68
CA VAL A 53 6.28 3.82 -16.91
C VAL A 53 5.56 4.27 -18.17
N LYS A 54 5.87 5.45 -18.73
CA LYS A 54 5.08 6.05 -19.82
C LYS A 54 5.02 5.15 -21.05
N GLU A 55 6.15 4.65 -21.52
CA GLU A 55 6.19 3.77 -22.70
C GLU A 55 5.37 2.51 -22.46
N LEU A 56 5.46 1.92 -21.28
CA LEU A 56 4.71 0.72 -20.92
C LEU A 56 3.20 0.98 -20.89
N PHE A 57 2.74 2.08 -20.29
CA PHE A 57 1.32 2.43 -20.27
C PHE A 57 0.78 2.78 -21.67
N GLU A 58 1.54 3.49 -22.49
CA GLU A 58 1.06 4.00 -23.77
C GLU A 58 1.15 2.96 -24.91
N THR A 59 2.04 1.96 -24.82
CA THR A 59 2.30 1.01 -25.93
C THR A 59 1.91 -0.42 -25.62
N SER A 60 1.91 -0.83 -24.35
CA SER A 60 1.79 -2.23 -23.97
C SER A 60 0.35 -2.65 -23.70
N LEU A 61 -0.38 -3.01 -24.76
CA LEU A 61 -1.64 -3.74 -24.66
C LEU A 61 -1.49 -5.11 -25.34
N PRO A 62 -0.88 -6.11 -24.69
CA PRO A 62 -0.63 -7.42 -25.27
C PRO A 62 -1.95 -8.13 -25.62
N GLY A 63 -2.10 -8.54 -26.85
CA GLY A 63 -3.19 -9.44 -27.27
C GLY A 63 -4.56 -8.80 -27.46
N SER A 64 -4.70 -7.48 -27.41
CA SER A 64 -5.98 -6.84 -27.72
C SER A 64 -6.11 -6.52 -29.21
N ASN A 65 -7.20 -7.00 -29.82
CA ASN A 65 -7.69 -6.48 -31.10
C ASN A 65 -8.33 -5.08 -30.94
N GLN A 66 -8.08 -4.39 -29.81
CA GLN A 66 -8.67 -3.10 -29.45
C GLN A 66 -7.62 -2.02 -29.64
N SER A 67 -7.96 -0.98 -30.37
CA SER A 67 -7.08 0.17 -30.61
C SER A 67 -7.42 1.29 -29.65
N PHE A 68 -6.74 1.33 -28.49
CA PHE A 68 -6.83 2.47 -27.57
C PHE A 68 -5.67 3.44 -27.84
N THR A 69 -5.95 4.73 -27.77
CA THR A 69 -4.92 5.76 -27.65
C THR A 69 -4.81 6.13 -26.17
N ILE A 70 -3.75 5.68 -25.52
CA ILE A 70 -3.54 5.91 -24.08
C ILE A 70 -2.51 7.01 -23.94
N LYS A 71 -2.75 7.93 -23.01
CA LYS A 71 -1.80 8.96 -22.61
C LYS A 71 -1.61 8.92 -21.10
N TYR A 72 -0.37 8.75 -20.67
CA TYR A 72 0.02 8.87 -19.26
C TYR A 72 0.57 10.28 -18.98
N VAL A 73 0.14 10.86 -17.88
CA VAL A 73 0.63 12.16 -17.37
C VAL A 73 1.12 11.92 -15.95
N GLU A 74 2.40 12.21 -15.75
CA GLU A 74 3.01 12.25 -14.42
C GLU A 74 2.62 13.55 -13.73
N GLU A 75 2.14 13.45 -12.50
CA GLU A 75 1.79 14.56 -11.62
C GLU A 75 2.78 14.63 -10.46
N ASP A 76 3.02 15.83 -9.94
CA ASP A 76 3.85 16.02 -8.74
C ASP A 76 3.11 15.43 -7.52
N PRO A 77 3.72 14.49 -6.78
CA PRO A 77 3.11 13.89 -5.60
C PRO A 77 2.61 14.89 -4.55
N ASN A 78 3.28 16.05 -4.42
CA ASN A 78 2.92 17.06 -3.42
C ASN A 78 1.67 17.86 -3.79
N THR A 79 1.29 17.90 -5.07
CA THR A 79 0.13 18.67 -5.57
C THR A 79 -0.92 17.79 -6.24
N TYR A 80 -0.66 16.48 -6.34
CA TYR A 80 -1.48 15.55 -7.10
C TYR A 80 -2.94 15.55 -6.69
N GLU A 81 -3.22 15.48 -5.41
CA GLU A 81 -4.57 15.46 -4.87
C GLU A 81 -5.33 16.76 -5.18
N GLN A 82 -4.70 17.92 -4.95
CA GLN A 82 -5.27 19.19 -5.30
C GLN A 82 -5.55 19.30 -6.81
N ASN A 83 -4.60 18.86 -7.65
CA ASN A 83 -4.75 18.85 -9.10
C ASN A 83 -5.92 17.96 -9.56
N LEU A 84 -6.12 16.79 -8.94
CA LEU A 84 -7.27 15.91 -9.21
C LEU A 84 -8.59 16.60 -8.88
N ILE A 85 -8.73 17.18 -7.67
CA ILE A 85 -9.95 17.88 -7.23
C ILE A 85 -10.28 19.04 -8.17
N GLU A 86 -9.28 19.87 -8.51
CA GLU A 86 -9.47 20.99 -9.44
C GLU A 86 -9.87 20.54 -10.85
N ALA A 87 -9.23 19.52 -11.37
CA ALA A 87 -9.52 18.99 -12.71
C ALA A 87 -10.94 18.39 -12.77
N PHE A 88 -11.36 17.64 -11.74
CA PHE A 88 -12.71 17.10 -11.67
C PHE A 88 -13.77 18.18 -11.48
N ALA A 89 -13.48 19.25 -10.75
CA ALA A 89 -14.37 20.38 -10.61
C ALA A 89 -14.60 21.14 -11.95
N LYS A 90 -13.58 21.12 -12.83
CA LYS A 90 -13.63 21.74 -14.16
C LYS A 90 -14.08 20.78 -15.28
N ASP A 91 -14.49 19.53 -14.95
CA ASP A 91 -14.80 18.43 -15.91
C ASP A 91 -13.65 18.14 -16.91
N GLN A 92 -12.41 18.34 -16.46
CA GLN A 92 -11.16 18.12 -17.20
C GLN A 92 -10.29 17.03 -16.58
N GLY A 93 -10.83 16.27 -15.62
CA GLY A 93 -10.11 15.19 -14.96
C GLY A 93 -9.79 14.01 -15.88
N PRO A 94 -8.88 13.12 -15.44
CA PRO A 94 -8.50 11.93 -16.18
C PRO A 94 -9.63 10.90 -16.25
N ASP A 95 -9.51 9.96 -17.21
CA ASP A 95 -10.37 8.78 -17.31
C ASP A 95 -9.98 7.71 -16.28
N LEU A 96 -8.67 7.54 -16.07
CA LEU A 96 -8.05 6.69 -15.06
C LEU A 96 -7.06 7.50 -14.23
N PHE A 97 -6.93 7.15 -12.97
CA PHE A 97 -5.93 7.78 -12.11
C PHE A 97 -5.39 6.77 -11.09
N ILE A 98 -4.13 6.94 -10.69
CA ILE A 98 -3.45 6.01 -9.79
C ILE A 98 -3.46 6.60 -8.39
N LEU A 99 -3.99 5.85 -7.43
CA LEU A 99 -4.07 6.23 -6.02
C LEU A 99 -3.40 5.18 -5.13
N SER A 100 -2.92 5.63 -3.98
CA SER A 100 -2.60 4.78 -2.83
C SER A 100 -3.81 4.68 -1.87
N PRO A 101 -3.86 3.72 -0.95
CA PRO A 101 -4.98 3.54 -0.03
C PRO A 101 -5.31 4.76 0.83
N ASP A 102 -4.31 5.57 1.15
CA ASP A 102 -4.44 6.81 1.92
C ASP A 102 -5.10 7.97 1.16
N MET A 103 -5.35 7.80 -0.14
CA MET A 103 -6.04 8.77 -1.00
C MET A 103 -7.45 8.31 -1.43
N ILE A 104 -7.83 7.06 -1.16
CA ILE A 104 -9.06 6.48 -1.70
C ILE A 104 -10.31 7.11 -1.10
N LEU A 105 -10.37 7.26 0.24
CA LEU A 105 -11.58 7.77 0.89
C LEU A 105 -11.85 9.24 0.54
N GLU A 106 -10.83 10.06 0.50
CA GLU A 106 -10.94 11.48 0.15
C GLU A 106 -11.41 11.67 -1.31
N ASN A 107 -10.99 10.78 -2.21
CA ASN A 107 -11.36 10.79 -3.61
C ASN A 107 -12.57 9.90 -3.97
N ASN A 108 -13.22 9.26 -3.00
CA ASN A 108 -14.29 8.27 -3.22
C ASN A 108 -15.45 8.80 -4.09
N SER A 109 -15.76 10.09 -3.99
CA SER A 109 -16.80 10.74 -4.81
C SER A 109 -16.49 10.69 -6.32
N PHE A 110 -15.21 10.62 -6.70
CA PHE A 110 -14.76 10.58 -8.10
C PHE A 110 -14.50 9.16 -8.60
N ILE A 111 -14.39 8.17 -7.72
CA ILE A 111 -14.05 6.78 -8.08
C ILE A 111 -15.28 6.02 -8.55
N PHE A 112 -15.21 5.43 -9.74
CA PHE A 112 -16.16 4.42 -10.20
C PHE A 112 -15.73 3.05 -9.66
N LYS A 113 -16.45 2.54 -8.67
CA LYS A 113 -16.20 1.19 -8.15
C LYS A 113 -16.58 0.13 -9.19
N VAL A 114 -15.69 -0.80 -9.47
CA VAL A 114 -15.94 -1.91 -10.38
C VAL A 114 -16.87 -2.93 -9.69
N PRO A 115 -18.09 -3.16 -10.21
CA PRO A 115 -19.06 -4.03 -9.54
C PRO A 115 -18.58 -5.49 -9.48
N TYR A 116 -18.96 -6.22 -8.44
CA TYR A 116 -18.65 -7.64 -8.30
C TYR A 116 -19.25 -8.55 -9.38
N THR A 117 -20.21 -8.06 -10.14
CA THR A 117 -20.72 -8.72 -11.36
C THR A 117 -19.71 -8.72 -12.49
N SER A 118 -18.82 -7.73 -12.53
CA SER A 118 -17.73 -7.62 -13.52
C SER A 118 -16.44 -8.29 -13.05
N PHE A 119 -16.11 -8.17 -11.75
CA PHE A 119 -14.95 -8.80 -11.15
C PHE A 119 -15.27 -9.29 -9.74
N SER A 120 -15.53 -10.60 -9.59
CA SER A 120 -16.03 -11.17 -8.34
C SER A 120 -15.05 -11.07 -7.19
N LYS A 121 -15.55 -11.00 -5.94
CA LYS A 121 -14.72 -11.02 -4.72
C LYS A 121 -13.73 -12.19 -4.73
N LYS A 122 -14.23 -13.40 -5.07
CA LYS A 122 -13.39 -14.61 -5.14
C LYS A 122 -12.24 -14.46 -6.14
N ASN A 123 -12.52 -13.91 -7.32
CA ASN A 123 -11.47 -13.69 -8.32
C ASN A 123 -10.46 -12.65 -7.84
N PHE A 124 -10.91 -11.57 -7.20
CA PHE A 124 -10.02 -10.56 -6.63
C PHE A 124 -9.05 -11.18 -5.62
N GLN A 125 -9.59 -11.85 -4.61
CA GLN A 125 -8.82 -12.47 -3.53
C GLN A 125 -7.90 -13.63 -4.00
N SER A 126 -8.30 -14.36 -5.06
CA SER A 126 -7.44 -15.40 -5.63
C SER A 126 -6.33 -14.84 -6.53
N THR A 127 -6.50 -13.64 -7.06
CA THR A 127 -5.54 -13.00 -7.97
C THR A 127 -4.50 -12.17 -7.22
N PHE A 128 -4.95 -11.35 -6.28
CA PHE A 128 -4.11 -10.36 -5.61
C PHE A 128 -3.69 -10.79 -4.21
N MET A 129 -2.64 -10.18 -3.68
CA MET A 129 -2.14 -10.37 -2.31
C MET A 129 -3.19 -10.00 -1.26
N ASP A 130 -3.06 -10.53 -0.03
CA ASP A 130 -4.03 -10.29 1.05
C ASP A 130 -4.18 -8.81 1.40
N GLY A 131 -3.09 -8.04 1.35
CA GLY A 131 -3.13 -6.61 1.62
C GLY A 131 -4.00 -5.81 0.64
N ALA A 132 -4.23 -6.34 -0.57
CA ALA A 132 -5.11 -5.70 -1.55
C ALA A 132 -6.61 -5.80 -1.18
N ASP A 133 -6.99 -6.65 -0.22
CA ASP A 133 -8.38 -6.76 0.24
C ASP A 133 -8.95 -5.42 0.76
N ILE A 134 -8.07 -4.48 1.16
CA ILE A 134 -8.45 -3.12 1.53
C ILE A 134 -9.16 -2.35 0.40
N LEU A 135 -8.96 -2.76 -0.85
CA LEU A 135 -9.60 -2.16 -2.03
C LEU A 135 -11.00 -2.70 -2.29
N MET A 136 -11.46 -3.69 -1.53
CA MET A 136 -12.81 -4.23 -1.64
C MET A 136 -13.77 -3.44 -0.76
N ALA A 137 -14.80 -2.84 -1.37
CA ALA A 137 -15.92 -2.23 -0.68
C ALA A 137 -17.15 -3.14 -0.74
N LYS A 138 -18.26 -2.78 -0.09
CA LYS A 138 -19.51 -3.57 -0.10
C LYS A 138 -20.07 -3.82 -1.50
N ASP A 139 -19.99 -2.82 -2.36
CA ASP A 139 -20.65 -2.76 -3.67
C ASP A 139 -19.72 -3.05 -4.86
N GLY A 140 -18.42 -3.18 -4.63
CA GLY A 140 -17.43 -3.40 -5.68
C GLY A 140 -16.00 -3.19 -5.20
N ILE A 141 -15.05 -3.16 -6.12
CA ILE A 141 -13.67 -2.80 -5.83
C ILE A 141 -13.41 -1.34 -6.23
N PHE A 142 -12.61 -0.63 -5.46
CA PHE A 142 -12.22 0.75 -5.80
C PHE A 142 -11.42 0.83 -7.10
N GLY A 143 -10.58 -0.17 -7.37
CA GLY A 143 -9.75 -0.25 -8.57
C GLY A 143 -8.92 -1.53 -8.60
N TYR A 144 -8.00 -1.59 -9.56
CA TYR A 144 -7.10 -2.72 -9.70
C TYR A 144 -5.73 -2.39 -9.13
N PRO A 145 -5.21 -3.18 -8.16
CA PRO A 145 -3.88 -2.97 -7.62
C PRO A 145 -2.82 -3.36 -8.66
N LEU A 146 -1.82 -2.51 -8.83
CA LEU A 146 -0.73 -2.71 -9.79
C LEU A 146 0.56 -3.15 -9.11
N LEU A 147 1.07 -2.30 -8.22
CA LEU A 147 2.31 -2.50 -7.49
C LEU A 147 2.07 -2.29 -6.00
N ASP A 148 2.89 -2.91 -5.19
CA ASP A 148 2.99 -2.66 -3.75
C ASP A 148 4.38 -2.15 -3.42
N ASP A 149 4.45 -1.03 -2.71
CA ASP A 149 5.70 -0.47 -2.18
C ASP A 149 5.73 -0.70 -0.67
N PRO A 150 6.26 -1.84 -0.21
CA PRO A 150 6.25 -2.19 1.21
C PRO A 150 7.33 -1.46 1.99
N MET A 151 7.07 -1.18 3.26
CA MET A 151 8.12 -0.80 4.22
C MET A 151 9.02 -1.99 4.51
N VAL A 152 10.31 -1.70 4.55
CA VAL A 152 11.40 -2.63 4.80
C VAL A 152 12.39 -2.08 5.82
N LEU A 153 13.25 -2.92 6.36
CA LEU A 153 14.32 -2.53 7.25
C LEU A 153 15.65 -2.51 6.48
N TYR A 154 16.13 -1.33 6.15
CA TYR A 154 17.50 -1.14 5.66
C TYR A 154 18.46 -1.19 6.85
N TYR A 155 19.60 -1.85 6.71
CA TYR A 155 20.59 -1.92 7.78
C TYR A 155 22.01 -1.69 7.29
N ASN A 156 22.80 -0.98 8.08
CA ASN A 156 24.19 -0.69 7.81
C ASN A 156 25.07 -1.88 8.21
N LYS A 157 25.62 -2.59 7.19
CA LYS A 157 26.44 -3.80 7.42
C LYS A 157 27.71 -3.51 8.22
N ASN A 158 28.32 -2.34 8.00
CA ASN A 158 29.54 -2.00 8.73
C ASN A 158 29.26 -1.76 10.22
N LEU A 159 28.16 -1.08 10.56
CA LEU A 159 27.82 -0.85 11.96
C LEU A 159 27.47 -2.14 12.68
N LEU A 160 26.77 -3.07 12.03
CA LEU A 160 26.44 -4.38 12.59
C LEU A 160 27.70 -5.23 12.77
N SER A 161 28.53 -5.35 11.72
CA SER A 161 29.73 -6.18 11.76
C SER A 161 30.76 -5.70 12.78
N ASN A 162 30.90 -4.39 13.00
CA ASN A 162 31.79 -3.81 14.00
C ASN A 162 31.42 -4.24 15.43
N GLU A 163 30.15 -4.54 15.67
CA GLU A 163 29.63 -5.03 16.96
C GLU A 163 29.43 -6.57 16.99
N GLY A 164 29.89 -7.28 15.93
CA GLY A 164 29.77 -8.74 15.84
C GLY A 164 28.34 -9.24 15.59
N ILE A 165 27.45 -8.36 15.15
CA ILE A 165 26.05 -8.71 14.82
C ILE A 165 26.03 -9.29 13.40
N VAL A 166 25.75 -10.59 13.29
CA VAL A 166 25.78 -11.32 12.01
C VAL A 166 24.48 -11.17 11.23
N TYR A 167 23.35 -11.13 11.93
CA TYR A 167 22.02 -11.06 11.32
C TYR A 167 21.23 -9.87 11.88
N PRO A 168 20.43 -9.18 11.04
CA PRO A 168 19.51 -8.17 11.52
C PRO A 168 18.42 -8.79 12.40
N PRO A 169 17.79 -8.01 13.30
CA PRO A 169 16.76 -8.50 14.22
C PRO A 169 15.48 -8.88 13.45
N LYS A 170 14.87 -10.00 13.83
CA LYS A 170 13.58 -10.47 13.28
C LYS A 170 12.38 -10.05 14.13
N THR A 171 12.60 -9.67 15.36
CA THR A 171 11.57 -9.22 16.29
C THR A 171 11.96 -7.89 16.92
N TRP A 172 10.96 -7.15 17.40
CA TRP A 172 11.22 -5.90 18.14
C TRP A 172 12.00 -6.12 19.42
N ASP A 173 11.81 -7.25 20.11
CA ASP A 173 12.58 -7.60 21.30
C ASP A 173 14.07 -7.81 20.99
N GLU A 174 14.37 -8.49 19.88
CA GLU A 174 15.74 -8.64 19.41
C GLU A 174 16.37 -7.28 19.08
N LEU A 175 15.64 -6.41 18.34
CA LEU A 175 16.11 -5.07 18.03
C LEU A 175 16.40 -4.27 19.31
N PHE A 176 15.48 -4.31 20.27
CA PHE A 176 15.61 -3.59 21.52
C PHE A 176 16.88 -3.98 22.28
N SER A 177 17.24 -5.27 22.27
CA SER A 177 18.45 -5.78 22.95
C SER A 177 19.78 -5.26 22.35
N LEU A 178 19.76 -4.70 21.13
CA LEU A 178 20.94 -4.19 20.45
C LEU A 178 21.28 -2.72 20.80
N SER A 179 20.41 -2.02 21.53
CA SER A 179 20.59 -0.58 21.80
C SER A 179 21.90 -0.26 22.51
N GLY A 180 22.28 -1.03 23.52
CA GLY A 180 23.54 -0.85 24.25
C GLY A 180 24.81 -1.03 23.42
N GLN A 181 24.71 -1.79 22.30
CA GLN A 181 25.84 -2.06 21.40
C GLN A 181 25.91 -1.04 20.28
N LEU A 182 24.77 -0.68 19.67
CA LEU A 182 24.72 0.13 18.45
C LEU A 182 24.64 1.64 18.70
N VAL A 183 24.24 2.07 19.90
CA VAL A 183 24.21 3.51 20.22
C VAL A 183 25.56 3.98 20.72
N LYS A 184 26.16 4.95 20.05
CA LYS A 184 27.42 5.58 20.47
C LYS A 184 27.19 7.05 20.79
N LYS A 185 27.70 7.49 21.94
CA LYS A 185 27.58 8.88 22.41
C LYS A 185 28.93 9.54 22.48
N ASN A 186 28.96 10.84 22.24
CA ASN A 186 30.14 11.70 22.46
C ASN A 186 30.39 11.87 23.99
N LYS A 187 31.52 12.49 24.34
CA LYS A 187 31.85 12.77 25.75
C LYS A 187 30.85 13.68 26.48
N ASP A 188 30.14 14.51 25.71
CA ASP A 188 29.09 15.41 26.21
C ASP A 188 27.71 14.73 26.31
N GLY A 189 27.62 13.44 26.01
CA GLY A 189 26.38 12.66 26.05
C GLY A 189 25.51 12.75 24.79
N THR A 190 25.90 13.56 23.78
CA THR A 190 25.16 13.63 22.50
C THR A 190 25.32 12.34 21.69
N ILE A 191 24.25 11.93 21.02
CA ILE A 191 24.25 10.72 20.17
C ILE A 191 25.04 11.03 18.89
N ASN A 192 26.09 10.26 18.64
CA ASN A 192 26.92 10.32 17.44
C ASN A 192 26.55 9.23 16.41
N GLN A 193 26.15 8.06 16.90
CA GLN A 193 25.63 6.93 16.13
C GLN A 193 24.35 6.44 16.81
N ALA A 194 23.29 6.30 16.04
CA ALA A 194 22.00 5.82 16.50
C ALA A 194 21.73 4.39 16.03
N MET A 195 20.93 3.66 16.79
CA MET A 195 20.49 2.32 16.40
C MET A 195 19.35 2.42 15.38
N ILE A 196 18.25 3.07 15.74
CA ILE A 196 17.05 3.23 14.91
C ILE A 196 16.39 4.58 15.20
N ALA A 197 15.73 5.14 14.23
CA ALA A 197 14.99 6.39 14.36
C ALA A 197 13.53 6.12 14.71
N LEU A 198 13.21 6.18 16.00
CA LEU A 198 11.87 6.07 16.56
C LEU A 198 11.67 7.07 17.71
N GLY A 199 10.44 7.32 18.09
CA GLY A 199 10.10 8.12 19.27
C GLY A 199 10.04 9.63 19.06
N GLN A 200 10.37 10.11 17.87
CA GLN A 200 10.14 11.50 17.44
C GLN A 200 9.30 11.48 16.15
N TYR A 201 8.58 12.57 15.86
CA TYR A 201 7.80 12.61 14.63
C TYR A 201 8.49 13.44 13.54
N GLY A 202 8.98 14.61 13.87
CA GLY A 202 9.41 15.62 12.91
C GLY A 202 10.70 15.29 12.14
N ASN A 203 11.56 14.41 12.69
CA ASN A 203 12.80 13.98 12.06
C ASN A 203 12.92 12.46 11.86
N VAL A 204 11.79 11.75 11.96
CA VAL A 204 11.65 10.36 11.57
C VAL A 204 10.87 10.32 10.27
N ASN A 205 11.52 9.92 9.18
CA ASN A 205 10.84 9.72 7.91
C ASN A 205 9.74 8.65 8.08
N HIS A 206 8.59 8.88 7.47
CA HIS A 206 7.46 7.95 7.51
C HIS A 206 6.91 7.65 8.92
N ALA A 207 7.00 8.60 9.86
CA ALA A 207 6.60 8.38 11.25
C ALA A 207 5.13 7.92 11.40
N LYS A 208 4.19 8.48 10.60
CA LYS A 208 2.80 8.03 10.54
C LYS A 208 2.68 6.57 10.09
N ASP A 209 3.40 6.22 9.04
CA ASP A 209 3.32 4.88 8.44
C ASP A 209 3.97 3.83 9.34
N ILE A 210 5.04 4.21 10.07
CA ILE A 210 5.65 3.36 11.10
C ILE A 210 4.66 3.09 12.25
N LEU A 211 3.94 4.11 12.72
CA LEU A 211 2.91 3.94 13.74
C LEU A 211 1.74 3.08 13.23
N SER A 212 1.33 3.31 11.99
CA SER A 212 0.31 2.52 11.30
C SER A 212 0.74 1.05 11.15
N MET A 213 1.99 0.81 10.78
CA MET A 213 2.58 -0.53 10.69
C MET A 213 2.52 -1.27 12.03
N LEU A 214 2.92 -0.61 13.11
CA LEU A 214 2.88 -1.20 14.45
C LEU A 214 1.44 -1.54 14.88
N LEU A 215 0.46 -0.70 14.53
CA LEU A 215 -0.96 -0.97 14.72
C LEU A 215 -1.42 -2.20 13.93
N LEU A 216 -1.07 -2.27 12.65
CA LEU A 216 -1.39 -3.42 11.80
C LEU A 216 -0.75 -4.71 12.34
N GLN A 217 0.47 -4.67 12.89
CA GLN A 217 1.11 -5.81 13.55
C GLN A 217 0.38 -6.25 14.83
N SER A 218 -0.34 -5.35 15.49
CA SER A 218 -1.23 -5.71 16.61
C SER A 218 -2.61 -6.22 16.18
N ASN A 219 -2.80 -6.45 14.87
CA ASN A 219 -4.06 -6.81 14.24
C ASN A 219 -5.17 -5.76 14.36
N ASN A 220 -4.80 -4.49 14.54
CA ASN A 220 -5.75 -3.37 14.49
C ASN A 220 -5.79 -2.81 13.05
N PRO A 221 -6.94 -2.80 12.36
CA PRO A 221 -7.05 -2.32 10.98
C PRO A 221 -7.07 -0.79 10.86
N ILE A 222 -7.00 -0.06 11.97
CA ILE A 222 -7.06 1.41 12.09
C ILE A 222 -8.44 1.96 11.69
N VAL A 223 -8.89 1.67 10.49
CA VAL A 223 -10.24 1.99 9.97
C VAL A 223 -10.86 0.71 9.42
N LYS A 224 -12.14 0.50 9.69
CA LYS A 224 -12.93 -0.63 9.15
C LYS A 224 -14.21 -0.14 8.49
N GLU A 225 -14.62 -0.82 7.41
CA GLU A 225 -15.94 -0.62 6.79
C GLU A 225 -17.05 -1.15 7.72
N THR A 226 -18.13 -0.38 7.85
CA THR A 226 -19.32 -0.70 8.66
C THR A 226 -20.58 -0.63 7.79
N ASP A 227 -21.74 -0.87 8.36
CA ASP A 227 -23.01 -0.77 7.62
C ASP A 227 -23.31 0.65 7.16
N THR A 228 -22.81 1.65 7.85
CA THR A 228 -23.09 3.08 7.61
C THR A 228 -21.88 3.86 7.08
N GLY A 229 -20.80 3.19 6.65
CA GLY A 229 -19.59 3.84 6.15
C GLY A 229 -18.33 3.27 6.82
N TYR A 230 -17.43 4.13 7.25
CA TYR A 230 -16.16 3.74 7.87
C TYR A 230 -16.10 4.16 9.34
N ALA A 231 -15.49 3.35 10.18
CA ALA A 231 -15.31 3.63 11.60
C ALA A 231 -13.85 3.44 12.02
N LEU A 232 -13.38 4.29 12.91
CA LEU A 232 -12.05 4.22 13.52
C LEU A 232 -11.99 3.09 14.54
N THR A 233 -10.84 2.38 14.60
CA THR A 233 -10.62 1.25 15.52
C THR A 233 -9.43 1.44 16.47
N LEU A 234 -8.85 2.64 16.54
CA LEU A 234 -7.67 2.93 17.38
C LEU A 234 -7.89 2.56 18.86
N LYS A 235 -9.13 2.63 19.33
CA LYS A 235 -9.53 2.35 20.71
C LYS A 235 -10.17 0.96 20.87
N ASP A 236 -10.21 0.13 19.82
CA ASP A 236 -10.75 -1.22 19.90
C ASP A 236 -9.79 -2.13 20.70
N GLY A 237 -10.32 -3.05 21.49
CA GLY A 237 -9.56 -4.04 22.23
C GLY A 237 -8.93 -3.54 23.51
N THR A 238 -9.74 -3.22 24.54
CA THR A 238 -9.22 -2.83 25.86
C THR A 238 -8.44 -3.98 26.49
N THR A 239 -7.22 -3.70 26.97
CA THR A 239 -6.40 -4.66 27.73
C THR A 239 -6.97 -4.89 29.14
N SER A 240 -6.54 -5.96 29.83
CA SER A 240 -6.93 -6.24 31.23
C SER A 240 -6.55 -5.12 32.21
N GLY A 241 -5.67 -4.21 31.84
CA GLY A 241 -5.28 -3.02 32.61
C GLY A 241 -6.07 -1.75 32.29
N GLY A 242 -7.07 -1.82 31.39
CA GLY A 242 -7.91 -0.67 30.99
C GLY A 242 -7.30 0.25 29.93
N SER A 243 -6.07 -0.03 29.44
CA SER A 243 -5.46 0.71 28.32
C SER A 243 -5.79 0.06 26.97
N TYR A 244 -5.70 0.84 25.90
CA TYR A 244 -5.88 0.36 24.52
C TYR A 244 -4.56 -0.23 24.00
N PRO A 245 -4.59 -1.22 23.10
CA PRO A 245 -3.37 -1.71 22.43
C PRO A 245 -2.55 -0.61 21.78
N PHE A 246 -3.21 0.40 21.22
CA PHE A 246 -2.55 1.55 20.63
C PHE A 246 -1.74 2.38 21.63
N GLU A 247 -2.19 2.49 22.87
CA GLU A 247 -1.43 3.17 23.95
C GLU A 247 -0.09 2.46 24.21
N GLN A 248 -0.08 1.12 24.20
CA GLN A 248 1.16 0.35 24.35
C GLN A 248 2.10 0.57 23.16
N ILE A 249 1.56 0.64 21.93
CA ILE A 249 2.33 0.92 20.73
C ILE A 249 2.95 2.32 20.75
N VAL A 250 2.17 3.34 21.13
CA VAL A 250 2.69 4.70 21.26
C VAL A 250 3.76 4.77 22.36
N ASN A 251 3.54 4.13 23.51
CA ASN A 251 4.56 4.04 24.57
C ASN A 251 5.83 3.35 24.08
N PHE A 252 5.71 2.23 23.36
CA PHE A 252 6.85 1.54 22.75
C PHE A 252 7.59 2.48 21.78
N PHE A 253 6.88 3.17 20.89
CA PHE A 253 7.49 4.13 19.96
C PHE A 253 8.25 5.23 20.69
N LEU A 254 7.65 5.82 21.73
CA LEU A 254 8.22 6.92 22.51
C LEU A 254 9.44 6.51 23.36
N GLU A 255 9.56 5.24 23.72
CA GLU A 255 10.64 4.74 24.56
C GLU A 255 12.03 5.00 23.94
N PHE A 256 12.14 4.93 22.61
CA PHE A 256 13.38 5.17 21.88
C PHE A 256 13.86 6.64 21.94
N SER A 257 12.99 7.58 22.30
CA SER A 257 13.34 8.99 22.50
C SER A 257 13.44 9.42 23.96
N SER A 258 13.26 8.50 24.92
CA SER A 258 13.31 8.80 26.35
C SER A 258 14.71 8.63 26.90
N PRO A 259 15.40 9.72 27.35
CA PRO A 259 16.79 9.65 27.82
C PRO A 259 17.02 8.74 29.05
N SER A 260 15.97 8.43 29.81
CA SER A 260 16.02 7.56 31.00
C SER A 260 15.95 6.07 30.67
N LYS A 261 15.73 5.71 29.41
CA LYS A 261 15.58 4.33 28.96
C LYS A 261 16.83 3.78 28.31
N ASP A 262 17.08 2.49 28.48
CA ASP A 262 18.22 1.80 27.85
C ASP A 262 18.10 1.77 26.32
N SER A 263 16.87 1.83 25.80
CA SER A 263 16.54 1.91 24.37
C SER A 263 16.75 3.30 23.77
N TYR A 264 17.13 4.32 24.55
CA TYR A 264 17.29 5.67 24.06
C TYR A 264 18.31 5.77 22.91
N THR A 265 17.84 6.04 21.72
CA THR A 265 18.66 6.09 20.49
C THR A 265 18.36 7.30 19.60
N TRP A 266 17.25 8.02 19.84
CA TRP A 266 16.81 9.08 18.93
C TRP A 266 16.33 10.32 19.68
N ASN A 267 16.53 11.50 19.10
CA ASN A 267 15.97 12.75 19.61
C ASN A 267 15.86 13.80 18.51
N ARG A 268 15.14 14.89 18.77
CA ARG A 268 14.85 15.96 17.82
C ARG A 268 16.06 16.78 17.35
N SER A 269 17.24 16.65 17.99
CA SER A 269 18.45 17.38 17.58
C SER A 269 19.25 16.63 16.53
N LEU A 270 18.92 15.36 16.27
CA LEU A 270 19.54 14.58 15.20
C LEU A 270 19.00 15.01 13.82
N PRO A 271 19.77 14.81 12.75
CA PRO A 271 19.26 14.95 11.37
C PRO A 271 18.01 14.09 11.14
N ASN A 272 17.34 14.24 10.01
CA ASN A 272 16.27 13.29 9.69
C ASN A 272 16.83 11.87 9.49
N SER A 273 16.00 10.86 9.65
CA SER A 273 16.41 9.46 9.67
C SER A 273 17.05 9.00 8.36
N PHE A 274 16.57 9.48 7.22
CA PHE A 274 17.15 9.18 5.91
C PHE A 274 18.58 9.73 5.78
N ASP A 275 18.80 11.00 6.13
CA ASP A 275 20.11 11.62 6.06
C ASP A 275 21.10 10.98 7.03
N MET A 276 20.63 10.60 8.23
CA MET A 276 21.47 9.93 9.20
C MET A 276 21.86 8.51 8.75
N PHE A 277 20.96 7.79 8.06
CA PHE A 277 21.26 6.49 7.48
C PHE A 277 22.25 6.60 6.33
N THR A 278 21.98 7.48 5.38
CA THR A 278 22.85 7.68 4.21
C THR A 278 24.22 8.25 4.57
N SER A 279 24.35 8.97 5.70
CA SER A 279 25.65 9.39 6.24
C SER A 279 26.41 8.27 6.98
N GLY A 280 25.83 7.06 7.08
CA GLY A 280 26.45 5.90 7.74
C GLY A 280 26.39 5.92 9.28
N LYS A 281 25.55 6.78 9.89
CA LYS A 281 25.47 6.97 11.34
C LYS A 281 24.21 6.37 11.99
N LEU A 282 23.32 5.76 11.20
CA LEU A 282 22.15 5.05 11.66
C LEU A 282 22.29 3.56 11.32
N ALA A 283 22.09 2.67 12.28
CA ALA A 283 22.26 1.23 12.05
C ALA A 283 21.06 0.64 11.30
N PHE A 284 19.84 1.04 11.66
CA PHE A 284 18.61 0.57 11.05
C PHE A 284 17.74 1.75 10.59
N TYR A 285 17.30 1.70 9.34
CA TYR A 285 16.37 2.67 8.75
C TYR A 285 15.11 1.97 8.26
N ILE A 286 13.95 2.41 8.73
CA ILE A 286 12.66 1.96 8.22
C ILE A 286 12.29 2.89 7.06
N GLY A 287 12.19 2.33 5.87
CA GLY A 287 11.84 3.06 4.65
C GLY A 287 11.08 2.19 3.68
N TYR A 288 10.65 2.75 2.57
CA TYR A 288 9.97 2.02 1.50
C TYR A 288 10.95 1.31 0.58
N ALA A 289 10.50 0.24 -0.07
CA ALA A 289 11.30 -0.47 -1.08
C ALA A 289 11.76 0.46 -2.21
N SER A 290 10.93 1.41 -2.62
CA SER A 290 11.23 2.42 -3.65
C SER A 290 12.39 3.37 -3.29
N GLU A 291 12.79 3.45 -2.03
CA GLU A 291 13.89 4.32 -1.59
C GLU A 291 15.28 3.75 -1.88
N LEU A 292 15.39 2.49 -2.32
CA LEU A 292 16.67 1.82 -2.60
C LEU A 292 17.59 2.67 -3.48
N PHE A 293 17.12 3.07 -4.64
CA PHE A 293 17.94 3.86 -5.58
C PHE A 293 18.30 5.24 -5.06
N LYS A 294 17.43 5.84 -4.25
CA LYS A 294 17.71 7.12 -3.60
C LYS A 294 18.84 6.97 -2.58
N ILE A 295 18.83 5.89 -1.78
CA ILE A 295 19.91 5.59 -0.83
C ILE A 295 21.24 5.41 -1.58
N GLU A 296 21.25 4.58 -2.63
CA GLU A 296 22.44 4.33 -3.45
C GLU A 296 22.95 5.60 -4.14
N SER A 297 22.06 6.44 -4.65
CA SER A 297 22.45 7.69 -5.33
C SER A 297 23.04 8.72 -4.38
N VAL A 298 22.55 8.81 -3.14
CA VAL A 298 23.05 9.76 -2.12
C VAL A 298 24.40 9.30 -1.56
N ASN A 299 24.57 8.01 -1.31
CA ASN A 299 25.84 7.45 -0.84
C ASN A 299 26.16 6.10 -1.51
N PRO A 300 26.82 6.11 -2.68
CA PRO A 300 27.19 4.87 -3.38
C PRO A 300 28.18 3.98 -2.62
N ASN A 301 28.84 4.52 -1.59
CA ASN A 301 29.81 3.78 -0.76
C ASN A 301 29.21 3.23 0.54
N LEU A 302 27.93 3.46 0.80
CA LEU A 302 27.28 2.93 1.97
C LEU A 302 27.15 1.40 1.87
N SER A 303 27.81 0.68 2.77
CA SER A 303 27.66 -0.77 2.86
C SER A 303 26.39 -1.09 3.63
N PHE A 304 25.31 -1.34 2.91
CA PHE A 304 24.01 -1.67 3.51
C PHE A 304 23.39 -2.92 2.88
N ASP A 305 22.32 -3.36 3.47
CA ASP A 305 21.46 -4.42 2.95
C ASP A 305 20.03 -4.19 3.45
N VAL A 306 19.08 -5.03 3.04
CA VAL A 306 17.67 -4.90 3.36
C VAL A 306 17.07 -6.22 3.85
N THR A 307 16.13 -6.13 4.77
CA THR A 307 15.35 -7.26 5.27
C THR A 307 13.91 -6.83 5.57
N THR A 308 13.06 -7.81 5.88
CA THR A 308 11.70 -7.52 6.35
C THR A 308 11.74 -6.78 7.69
N ILE A 309 10.70 -6.01 7.96
CA ILE A 309 10.51 -5.30 9.25
C ILE A 309 10.43 -6.32 10.41
N PRO A 310 11.06 -6.03 11.57
CA PRO A 310 10.88 -6.84 12.77
C PRO A 310 9.42 -7.03 13.13
N GLN A 311 9.05 -8.23 13.56
CA GLN A 311 7.68 -8.57 13.92
C GLN A 311 7.47 -8.59 15.41
N THR A 312 6.22 -8.42 15.85
CA THR A 312 5.86 -8.56 17.26
C THR A 312 5.92 -10.02 17.68
N LYS A 313 6.74 -10.33 18.68
CA LYS A 313 6.92 -11.70 19.16
C LYS A 313 5.62 -12.28 19.72
N GLY A 314 5.33 -13.53 19.35
CA GLY A 314 4.16 -14.26 19.86
C GLY A 314 2.85 -13.96 19.11
N MET A 315 2.84 -13.07 18.12
CA MET A 315 1.71 -12.89 17.21
C MET A 315 1.73 -13.96 16.12
N ASN A 316 0.54 -14.48 15.78
CA ASN A 316 0.38 -15.47 14.69
C ASN A 316 0.27 -14.83 13.31
N ILE A 317 0.43 -13.52 13.24
CA ILE A 317 0.37 -12.74 11.99
C ILE A 317 1.68 -11.99 11.81
N SER A 318 2.12 -11.89 10.58
CA SER A 318 3.23 -11.01 10.19
C SER A 318 2.69 -9.91 9.31
N ARG A 319 3.07 -8.65 9.57
CA ARG A 319 2.60 -7.50 8.79
C ARG A 319 3.70 -6.46 8.65
N THR A 320 3.70 -5.79 7.50
CA THR A 320 4.36 -4.51 7.29
C THR A 320 3.36 -3.52 6.70
N TYR A 321 3.68 -2.25 6.67
CA TYR A 321 2.90 -1.26 5.93
C TYR A 321 3.36 -1.20 4.48
N GLY A 322 2.45 -0.94 3.53
CA GLY A 322 2.81 -0.73 2.14
C GLY A 322 1.83 0.16 1.39
N ASN A 323 2.35 0.88 0.42
CA ASN A 323 1.58 1.71 -0.50
C ASN A 323 1.21 0.90 -1.75
N ILE A 324 -0.07 0.56 -1.88
CA ILE A 324 -0.58 -0.17 -3.03
C ILE A 324 -0.98 0.84 -4.12
N TYR A 325 -0.19 0.93 -5.18
CA TYR A 325 -0.53 1.73 -6.35
C TYR A 325 -1.72 1.10 -7.09
N THR A 326 -2.86 1.75 -6.99
CA THR A 326 -4.15 1.25 -7.49
C THR A 326 -4.64 2.11 -8.64
N ILE A 327 -4.89 1.50 -9.81
CA ILE A 327 -5.52 2.20 -10.92
C ILE A 327 -7.03 2.19 -10.75
N VAL A 328 -7.62 3.38 -10.71
CA VAL A 328 -9.04 3.59 -10.50
C VAL A 328 -9.68 4.30 -11.69
N ALA A 329 -10.95 4.00 -11.97
CA ALA A 329 -11.69 4.65 -13.03
C ALA A 329 -12.49 5.85 -12.50
N SER A 330 -12.52 6.92 -13.26
CA SER A 330 -13.30 8.11 -12.91
C SER A 330 -14.78 7.92 -13.20
N LYS A 331 -15.65 8.25 -12.22
CA LYS A 331 -17.10 8.38 -12.44
C LYS A 331 -17.46 9.44 -13.49
N LYS A 332 -16.59 10.43 -13.69
CA LYS A 332 -16.77 11.53 -14.64
C LYS A 332 -16.17 11.25 -16.02
N SER A 333 -15.56 10.07 -16.22
CA SER A 333 -15.00 9.70 -17.51
C SER A 333 -16.08 9.64 -18.60
N LYS A 334 -15.84 10.33 -19.70
CA LYS A 334 -16.67 10.24 -20.91
C LYS A 334 -16.40 8.97 -21.70
N ASN A 335 -15.33 8.24 -21.35
CA ASN A 335 -14.86 7.01 -21.99
C ASN A 335 -14.82 5.83 -21.01
N LEU A 336 -15.74 5.78 -20.05
CA LEU A 336 -15.70 4.82 -18.91
C LEU A 336 -15.49 3.37 -19.35
N THR A 337 -16.20 2.91 -20.40
CA THR A 337 -16.04 1.54 -20.90
C THR A 337 -14.63 1.25 -21.40
N SER A 338 -14.02 2.20 -22.13
CA SER A 338 -12.64 2.09 -22.60
C SER A 338 -11.65 2.15 -21.42
N ALA A 339 -11.89 3.04 -20.47
CA ALA A 339 -11.09 3.19 -19.26
C ALA A 339 -11.08 1.88 -18.43
N LEU A 340 -12.24 1.29 -18.19
CA LEU A 340 -12.35 0.01 -17.47
C LEU A 340 -11.67 -1.13 -18.23
N GLY A 341 -11.78 -1.15 -19.57
CA GLY A 341 -11.07 -2.10 -20.42
C GLY A 341 -9.55 -1.98 -20.26
N VAL A 342 -9.01 -0.77 -20.34
CA VAL A 342 -7.58 -0.48 -20.15
C VAL A 342 -7.13 -0.85 -18.74
N ALA A 343 -7.85 -0.43 -17.71
CA ALA A 343 -7.51 -0.74 -16.33
C ALA A 343 -7.46 -2.27 -16.06
N SER A 344 -8.42 -3.02 -16.60
CA SER A 344 -8.44 -4.48 -16.50
C SER A 344 -7.26 -5.13 -17.24
N MET A 345 -6.84 -4.60 -18.38
CA MET A 345 -5.71 -5.12 -19.15
C MET A 345 -4.37 -4.93 -18.42
N TYR A 346 -4.25 -3.88 -17.63
CA TYR A 346 -3.05 -3.64 -16.83
C TYR A 346 -2.89 -4.62 -15.65
N THR A 347 -3.88 -5.46 -15.38
CA THR A 347 -3.72 -6.58 -14.42
C THR A 347 -3.13 -7.85 -15.05
N ALA A 348 -2.84 -7.83 -16.36
CA ALA A 348 -2.20 -8.97 -17.03
C ALA A 348 -0.81 -9.24 -16.44
N PRO A 349 -0.45 -10.51 -16.21
CA PRO A 349 0.82 -10.87 -15.57
C PRO A 349 2.05 -10.29 -16.26
N ASP A 350 2.08 -10.28 -17.60
CA ASP A 350 3.21 -9.73 -18.35
C ASP A 350 3.36 -8.22 -18.16
N PHE A 351 2.24 -7.49 -18.12
CA PHE A 351 2.25 -6.05 -17.85
C PHE A 351 2.75 -5.75 -16.44
N LEU A 352 2.20 -6.42 -15.44
CA LEU A 352 2.59 -6.22 -14.04
C LEU A 352 4.03 -6.63 -13.77
N LYS A 353 4.50 -7.70 -14.43
CA LYS A 353 5.90 -8.12 -14.34
C LYS A 353 6.83 -7.03 -14.90
N GLN A 354 6.51 -6.48 -16.09
CA GLN A 354 7.33 -5.44 -16.69
C GLN A 354 7.28 -4.13 -15.88
N LEU A 355 6.11 -3.77 -15.36
CA LEU A 355 5.94 -2.60 -14.50
C LEU A 355 6.77 -2.75 -13.21
N SER A 356 6.72 -3.93 -12.58
CA SER A 356 7.54 -4.27 -11.40
C SER A 356 9.05 -4.17 -11.69
N ILE A 357 9.50 -4.66 -12.84
CA ILE A 357 10.90 -4.55 -13.26
C ILE A 357 11.29 -3.08 -13.44
N ASN A 358 10.50 -2.31 -14.15
CA ASN A 358 10.79 -0.89 -14.43
C ASN A 358 10.86 -0.06 -13.14
N MET A 359 9.98 -0.35 -12.19
CA MET A 359 9.89 0.37 -10.93
C MET A 359 10.77 -0.22 -9.81
N SER A 360 11.26 -1.46 -9.98
CA SER A 360 12.00 -2.22 -8.97
C SER A 360 11.26 -2.39 -7.64
N ILE A 361 9.94 -2.45 -7.70
CA ILE A 361 9.06 -2.73 -6.56
C ILE A 361 8.11 -3.90 -6.89
N PRO A 362 7.63 -4.64 -5.87
CA PRO A 362 6.82 -5.84 -6.06
C PRO A 362 5.51 -5.60 -6.81
N PRO A 363 5.09 -6.56 -7.66
CA PRO A 363 3.74 -6.59 -8.21
C PRO A 363 2.75 -7.07 -7.14
N THR A 364 1.45 -6.82 -7.37
CA THR A 364 0.41 -7.20 -6.40
C THR A 364 -0.19 -8.58 -6.60
N THR A 365 0.10 -9.28 -7.71
CA THR A 365 -0.50 -10.59 -7.97
C THR A 365 0.25 -11.71 -7.27
N ARG A 366 -0.51 -12.67 -6.68
CA ARG A 366 0.04 -13.83 -5.95
C ARG A 366 0.98 -14.68 -6.81
N THR A 367 0.63 -14.87 -8.08
CA THR A 367 1.44 -15.67 -9.01
C THR A 367 2.82 -15.06 -9.26
N LEU A 368 2.91 -13.74 -9.43
CA LEU A 368 4.19 -13.06 -9.61
C LEU A 368 4.97 -12.98 -8.30
N LEU A 369 4.31 -12.72 -7.18
CA LEU A 369 4.96 -12.69 -5.86
C LEU A 369 5.55 -14.05 -5.46
N SER A 370 4.97 -15.16 -5.92
CA SER A 370 5.53 -16.50 -5.69
C SER A 370 6.84 -16.79 -6.45
N SER A 371 7.15 -15.97 -7.47
CA SER A 371 8.34 -16.09 -8.32
C SER A 371 9.36 -15.01 -7.94
N LYS A 372 10.08 -15.24 -6.83
CA LYS A 372 11.05 -14.26 -6.32
C LYS A 372 12.17 -13.97 -7.31
N PRO A 373 12.58 -12.70 -7.43
CA PRO A 373 13.77 -12.33 -8.19
C PRO A 373 15.05 -12.89 -7.57
N GLU A 374 16.08 -13.07 -8.41
CA GLU A 374 17.42 -13.47 -7.94
C GLU A 374 18.16 -12.35 -7.20
N ASP A 375 17.81 -11.10 -7.48
CA ASP A 375 18.36 -9.94 -6.79
C ASP A 375 17.99 -9.95 -5.30
N PRO A 376 18.98 -9.90 -4.37
CA PRO A 376 18.71 -9.99 -2.94
C PRO A 376 17.81 -8.90 -2.38
N TYR A 377 17.95 -7.66 -2.86
CA TYR A 377 17.11 -6.54 -2.43
C TYR A 377 15.66 -6.77 -2.86
N LEU A 378 15.46 -7.05 -4.15
CA LEU A 378 14.13 -7.34 -4.69
C LEU A 378 13.48 -8.56 -4.01
N SER A 379 14.27 -9.61 -3.73
CA SER A 379 13.76 -10.78 -2.98
C SER A 379 13.19 -10.39 -1.62
N SER A 380 13.88 -9.52 -0.87
CA SER A 380 13.41 -9.00 0.42
C SER A 380 12.16 -8.11 0.29
N PHE A 381 12.06 -7.35 -0.80
CA PHE A 381 10.86 -6.55 -1.10
C PHE A 381 9.65 -7.44 -1.39
N PHE A 382 9.84 -8.52 -2.16
CA PHE A 382 8.78 -9.49 -2.43
C PHE A 382 8.32 -10.20 -1.15
N ASP A 383 9.23 -10.58 -0.26
CA ASP A 383 8.87 -11.12 1.06
C ASP A 383 8.05 -10.13 1.89
N SER A 384 8.43 -8.85 1.84
CA SER A 384 7.71 -7.78 2.54
C SER A 384 6.33 -7.53 1.93
N ALA A 385 6.19 -7.60 0.60
CA ALA A 385 4.90 -7.42 -0.08
C ALA A 385 3.88 -8.52 0.29
N ILE A 386 4.33 -9.76 0.50
CA ILE A 386 3.45 -10.86 0.93
C ILE A 386 2.74 -10.55 2.26
N ILE A 387 3.41 -9.83 3.15
CA ILE A 387 2.87 -9.44 4.47
C ILE A 387 2.46 -7.96 4.54
N SER A 388 2.48 -7.27 3.42
CA SER A 388 2.12 -5.85 3.33
C SER A 388 0.62 -5.65 3.49
N HIS A 389 0.26 -4.65 4.28
CA HIS A 389 -1.11 -4.19 4.51
C HIS A 389 -1.12 -2.68 4.60
N SER A 390 -2.25 -2.08 4.29
CA SER A 390 -2.50 -0.64 4.41
C SER A 390 -3.79 -0.39 5.19
N TRP A 391 -4.16 0.87 5.34
CA TRP A 391 -5.47 1.27 5.83
C TRP A 391 -6.04 2.39 4.96
N LEU A 392 -7.36 2.50 4.93
CA LEU A 392 -8.06 3.57 4.22
C LEU A 392 -8.03 4.84 5.08
N ASP A 393 -7.08 5.70 4.79
CA ASP A 393 -6.93 6.98 5.47
C ASP A 393 -8.00 7.95 4.99
N PRO A 394 -8.77 8.59 5.89
CA PRO A 394 -9.82 9.53 5.48
C PRO A 394 -9.28 10.86 4.94
N SER A 395 -8.06 11.26 5.31
CA SER A 395 -7.35 12.44 4.79
C SER A 395 -5.89 12.34 5.20
N ASN A 396 -5.02 12.07 4.25
CA ASN A 396 -3.59 11.86 4.51
C ASN A 396 -2.92 13.06 5.20
N SER A 397 -3.23 14.28 4.77
CA SER A 397 -2.65 15.51 5.32
C SER A 397 -3.12 15.77 6.76
N ASP A 398 -4.42 15.63 7.03
CA ASP A 398 -5.00 15.89 8.34
C ASP A 398 -4.54 14.82 9.34
N THR A 399 -4.61 13.54 8.98
CA THR A 399 -4.18 12.45 9.86
C THR A 399 -2.69 12.50 10.16
N ASN A 400 -1.85 12.91 9.19
CA ASN A 400 -0.43 13.16 9.44
C ASN A 400 -0.22 14.25 10.49
N SER A 401 -0.97 15.34 10.43
CA SER A 401 -0.92 16.43 11.41
C SER A 401 -1.42 15.97 12.79
N ILE A 402 -2.51 15.19 12.82
CA ILE A 402 -3.08 14.62 14.04
C ILE A 402 -2.10 13.67 14.75
N PHE A 403 -1.47 12.75 14.00
CA PHE A 403 -0.47 11.84 14.56
C PHE A 403 0.76 12.59 15.06
N LYS A 404 1.19 13.62 14.32
CA LYS A 404 2.27 14.51 14.77
C LYS A 404 1.94 15.16 16.10
N ASP A 405 0.78 15.78 16.20
CA ASP A 405 0.33 16.45 17.42
C ASP A 405 0.19 15.47 18.60
N MET A 406 -0.29 14.25 18.34
CA MET A 406 -0.39 13.18 19.35
C MET A 406 1.00 12.84 19.93
N ILE A 407 1.98 12.61 19.07
CA ILE A 407 3.34 12.27 19.48
C ILE A 407 4.03 13.46 20.18
N ASP A 408 3.95 14.66 19.61
CA ASP A 408 4.59 15.87 20.17
C ASP A 408 4.02 16.26 21.54
N ASN A 409 2.70 16.13 21.75
CA ASN A 409 2.05 16.38 23.05
C ASN A 409 2.47 15.32 24.08
N SER A 410 2.61 14.07 23.67
CA SER A 410 3.06 12.98 24.56
C SER A 410 4.53 13.16 24.98
N ILE A 411 5.44 13.47 24.05
CA ILE A 411 6.87 13.70 24.33
C ILE A 411 7.06 14.89 25.27
N SER A 412 6.31 15.97 25.05
CA SER A 412 6.41 17.18 25.88
C SER A 412 5.70 17.06 27.24
N ASN A 413 5.09 15.92 27.55
CA ASN A 413 4.24 15.69 28.73
C ASN A 413 3.09 16.73 28.86
N LYS A 414 2.66 17.32 27.74
CA LYS A 414 1.53 18.24 27.71
C LYS A 414 0.19 17.49 27.86
N LEU A 415 0.14 16.27 27.32
CA LEU A 415 -0.93 15.30 27.50
C LEU A 415 -0.29 13.96 27.88
N SER A 416 -0.98 13.16 28.68
CA SER A 416 -0.67 11.74 28.78
C SER A 416 -0.89 11.05 27.44
N VAL A 417 -0.27 9.90 27.24
CA VAL A 417 -0.42 9.13 25.98
C VAL A 417 -1.90 8.81 25.72
N GLY A 418 -2.64 8.40 26.76
CA GLY A 418 -4.07 8.13 26.64
C GLY A 418 -4.88 9.36 26.20
N GLU A 419 -4.66 10.53 26.83
CA GLU A 419 -5.33 11.77 26.45
C GLU A 419 -4.98 12.22 25.04
N ALA A 420 -3.73 12.04 24.62
CA ALA A 420 -3.30 12.37 23.25
C ALA A 420 -3.98 11.47 22.21
N ILE A 421 -4.12 10.16 22.52
CA ILE A 421 -4.85 9.20 21.67
C ILE A 421 -6.35 9.54 21.63
N ASP A 422 -6.97 9.90 22.77
CA ASP A 422 -8.39 10.29 22.82
C ASP A 422 -8.67 11.51 21.94
N LYS A 423 -7.78 12.50 22.02
CA LYS A 423 -7.86 13.69 21.17
C LYS A 423 -7.68 13.34 19.70
N ALA A 424 -6.66 12.56 19.35
CA ALA A 424 -6.41 12.14 17.98
C ALA A 424 -7.59 11.33 17.40
N SER A 425 -8.11 10.36 18.17
CA SER A 425 -9.28 9.58 17.78
C SER A 425 -10.50 10.45 17.49
N SER A 426 -10.81 11.40 18.38
CA SER A 426 -11.94 12.31 18.19
C SER A 426 -11.79 13.17 16.92
N GLN A 427 -10.57 13.60 16.60
CA GLN A 427 -10.31 14.40 15.39
C GLN A 427 -10.45 13.56 14.11
N ILE A 428 -9.94 12.32 14.11
CA ILE A 428 -10.07 11.40 12.96
C ILE A 428 -11.53 10.98 12.76
N ASP A 429 -12.28 10.72 13.83
CA ASP A 429 -13.71 10.41 13.75
C ASP A 429 -14.50 11.54 13.09
N LEU A 430 -14.18 12.80 13.37
CA LEU A 430 -14.81 13.94 12.72
C LEU A 430 -14.53 13.99 11.20
N ILE A 431 -13.33 13.59 10.77
CA ILE A 431 -12.99 13.50 9.35
C ILE A 431 -13.77 12.34 8.70
N LEU A 432 -13.80 11.17 9.33
CA LEU A 432 -14.56 10.02 8.85
C LEU A 432 -16.05 10.30 8.72
N GLN A 433 -16.65 11.05 9.65
CA GLN A 433 -18.06 11.45 9.56
C GLN A 433 -18.34 12.30 8.31
N LYS A 434 -17.43 13.18 7.92
CA LYS A 434 -17.56 13.97 6.68
C LYS A 434 -17.42 13.10 5.42
N THR A 435 -16.58 12.08 5.48
CA THR A 435 -16.35 11.16 4.36
C THR A 435 -17.52 10.17 4.18
N ASN A 436 -18.24 9.87 5.26
CA ASN A 436 -19.40 8.95 5.27
C ASN A 436 -20.71 9.61 4.79
N GLY A 437 -20.81 10.94 4.73
CA GLY A 437 -21.99 11.71 4.30
C GLY A 437 -21.90 12.12 2.87
#